data_081023bfcecf9f5d67d01214c66eda85
#
_entry.id   081023bfcecf9f5d67d01214c66eda85
#
_cell.length_a   1.000
_cell.length_b   1.000
_cell.length_c   1.000
_cell.angle_alpha   90.00
_cell.angle_beta   90.00
_cell.angle_gamma   90.00
#
_symmetry.space_group_name_H-M   'P 1'
#
loop_
_entity.id
_entity.type
_entity.pdbx_description
1 polymer ?
#
loop_
_entity_poly.entity_id
_entity_poly.type
_entity_poly.pdbx_seq_one_letter_code
_entity_poly.pdbx_strand_id
1 'polypeptide(L)'
;LAKVKDYIDQGVEAGAEAVVDGRERTSDDLQFGDANLEGGYFLGPTLFDHVTTDMESYKEEIFGPVLQMVRAKDFEEAVSLPSKHQYGNGVAIFTRNGHAAREFASRVNVGMVGINVPIPVPVAYHSFGGWKRSGFGDTDQYGMEGIKFWTKVKKITARWPDGSPDGTNAFIIPTMG
;
A
#
# COMPACT_ATOMS: atom_id res chain seq x y z
N LEU A 1 10.02 -5.28 -18.98
CA LEU A 1 9.75 -4.35 -20.06
C LEU A 1 8.54 -4.78 -20.87
N ALA A 2 8.51 -5.99 -21.46
CA ALA A 2 7.39 -6.46 -22.30
C ALA A 2 6.03 -6.36 -21.58
N LYS A 3 5.92 -6.84 -20.34
CA LYS A 3 4.69 -6.76 -19.53
C LYS A 3 4.19 -5.31 -19.37
N VAL A 4 5.08 -4.34 -19.16
CA VAL A 4 4.64 -2.94 -18.98
C VAL A 4 4.16 -2.36 -20.31
N LYS A 5 4.81 -2.67 -21.43
CA LYS A 5 4.35 -2.26 -22.77
C LYS A 5 2.99 -2.85 -23.08
N ASP A 6 2.76 -4.12 -22.76
CA ASP A 6 1.48 -4.82 -22.94
C ASP A 6 0.34 -4.12 -22.17
N TYR A 7 0.58 -3.70 -20.91
CA TYR A 7 -0.41 -2.90 -20.18
C TYR A 7 -0.68 -1.53 -20.81
N ILE A 8 0.34 -0.92 -21.43
CA ILE A 8 0.13 0.35 -22.15
C ILE A 8 -0.70 0.11 -23.40
N ASP A 9 -0.41 -0.96 -24.15
CA ASP A 9 -1.19 -1.37 -25.32
C ASP A 9 -2.66 -1.62 -24.95
N GLN A 10 -2.91 -2.44 -23.93
CA GLN A 10 -4.24 -2.74 -23.41
C GLN A 10 -4.99 -1.48 -22.92
N GLY A 11 -4.30 -0.54 -22.27
CA GLY A 11 -4.90 0.72 -21.81
C GLY A 11 -5.42 1.56 -22.99
N VAL A 12 -4.61 1.70 -24.04
CA VAL A 12 -5.01 2.40 -25.27
C VAL A 12 -6.15 1.69 -25.98
N GLU A 13 -6.09 0.37 -26.11
CA GLU A 13 -7.15 -0.44 -26.74
C GLU A 13 -8.48 -0.36 -25.95
N ALA A 14 -8.41 -0.26 -24.62
CA ALA A 14 -9.58 -0.08 -23.78
C ALA A 14 -10.15 1.34 -23.78
N GLY A 15 -9.49 2.30 -24.45
CA GLY A 15 -9.97 3.66 -24.65
C GLY A 15 -9.38 4.71 -23.69
N ALA A 16 -8.32 4.39 -22.94
CA ALA A 16 -7.56 5.40 -22.21
C ALA A 16 -6.82 6.32 -23.21
N GLU A 17 -6.81 7.60 -22.91
CA GLU A 17 -6.05 8.59 -23.71
C GLU A 17 -4.58 8.61 -23.25
N ALA A 18 -3.67 8.22 -24.14
CA ALA A 18 -2.23 8.34 -23.89
C ALA A 18 -1.80 9.79 -24.14
N VAL A 19 -1.86 10.63 -23.12
CA VAL A 19 -1.40 12.04 -23.16
C VAL A 19 0.12 12.10 -23.36
N VAL A 20 0.83 11.14 -22.79
CA VAL A 20 2.25 10.88 -23.03
C VAL A 20 2.41 9.39 -23.24
N ASP A 21 3.08 9.01 -24.33
CA ASP A 21 3.36 7.61 -24.65
C ASP A 21 4.86 7.30 -24.49
N GLY A 22 5.16 6.55 -23.44
CA GLY A 22 6.54 6.15 -23.13
C GLY A 22 7.12 5.11 -24.09
N ARG A 23 6.29 4.44 -24.91
CA ARG A 23 6.73 3.45 -25.90
C ARG A 23 7.48 4.10 -27.07
N GLU A 24 7.20 5.39 -27.33
CA GLU A 24 7.87 6.17 -28.37
C GLU A 24 9.30 6.57 -27.98
N ARG A 25 9.65 6.47 -26.70
CA ARG A 25 11.00 6.77 -26.21
C ARG A 25 11.85 5.53 -26.27
N THR A 26 12.98 5.65 -26.95
CA THR A 26 13.99 4.61 -27.07
C THR A 26 15.18 4.86 -26.16
N SER A 27 16.10 3.88 -26.06
CA SER A 27 17.38 4.08 -25.36
C SER A 27 18.17 5.25 -25.91
N ASP A 28 18.00 5.57 -27.19
CA ASP A 28 18.72 6.66 -27.88
C ASP A 28 18.23 8.04 -27.44
N ASP A 29 16.97 8.14 -26.97
CA ASP A 29 16.40 9.38 -26.42
C ASP A 29 16.81 9.63 -24.96
N LEU A 30 17.36 8.59 -24.29
CA LEU A 30 17.76 8.64 -22.90
C LEU A 30 19.27 8.83 -22.82
N GLN A 31 19.72 10.07 -22.63
CA GLN A 31 21.13 10.36 -22.42
C GLN A 31 21.49 10.39 -20.94
N PHE A 32 22.26 9.40 -20.50
CA PHE A 32 22.85 9.35 -19.16
C PHE A 32 24.38 9.50 -19.24
N GLY A 33 24.84 10.66 -19.65
CA GLY A 33 26.28 10.89 -19.90
C GLY A 33 26.82 9.97 -20.99
N ASP A 34 27.95 9.31 -20.72
CA ASP A 34 28.61 8.39 -21.66
C ASP A 34 28.17 6.93 -21.50
N ALA A 35 27.08 6.65 -20.77
CA ALA A 35 26.61 5.28 -20.55
C ALA A 35 26.02 4.67 -21.82
N ASN A 36 26.51 3.49 -22.23
CA ASN A 36 25.88 2.72 -23.27
C ASN A 36 24.61 2.04 -22.72
N LEU A 37 23.45 2.45 -23.21
CA LEU A 37 22.14 1.94 -22.81
C LEU A 37 21.59 0.87 -23.75
N GLU A 38 22.35 0.48 -24.77
CA GLU A 38 21.95 -0.54 -25.73
C GLU A 38 21.68 -1.89 -25.06
N GLY A 39 20.54 -2.50 -25.38
CA GLY A 39 20.11 -3.77 -24.77
C GLY A 39 19.55 -3.64 -23.34
N GLY A 40 19.45 -2.44 -22.77
CA GLY A 40 18.84 -2.19 -21.47
C GLY A 40 17.30 -2.26 -21.48
N TYR A 41 16.70 -2.32 -20.27
CA TYR A 41 15.26 -2.39 -20.08
C TYR A 41 14.67 -0.99 -19.83
N PHE A 42 14.88 -0.07 -20.76
CA PHE A 42 14.43 1.31 -20.65
C PHE A 42 13.02 1.48 -21.25
N LEU A 43 12.22 2.30 -20.62
CA LEU A 43 10.90 2.72 -21.07
C LEU A 43 10.66 4.14 -20.59
N GLY A 44 10.18 5.00 -21.48
CA GLY A 44 9.79 6.35 -21.14
C GLY A 44 8.52 6.38 -20.24
N PRO A 45 8.24 7.52 -19.60
CA PRO A 45 7.03 7.67 -18.80
C PRO A 45 5.80 7.71 -19.70
N THR A 46 4.73 7.03 -19.26
CA THR A 46 3.41 7.08 -19.89
C THR A 46 2.42 7.77 -18.96
N LEU A 47 1.60 8.66 -19.49
CA LEU A 47 0.50 9.31 -18.79
C LEU A 47 -0.80 8.98 -19.52
N PHE A 48 -1.69 8.30 -18.83
CA PHE A 48 -3.07 8.07 -19.27
C PHE A 48 -4.05 9.05 -18.62
N ASP A 49 -4.98 9.56 -19.42
CA ASP A 49 -6.20 10.21 -18.96
C ASP A 49 -7.43 9.37 -19.33
N HIS A 50 -8.57 9.70 -18.74
CA HIS A 50 -9.85 9.02 -18.95
C HIS A 50 -9.82 7.51 -18.65
N VAL A 51 -8.98 7.09 -17.71
CA VAL A 51 -8.96 5.70 -17.25
C VAL A 51 -10.22 5.41 -16.46
N THR A 52 -10.83 4.24 -16.74
CA THR A 52 -12.01 3.76 -16.04
C THR A 52 -11.72 2.54 -15.16
N THR A 53 -12.59 2.26 -14.20
CA THR A 53 -12.38 1.19 -13.21
C THR A 53 -12.49 -0.23 -13.76
N ASP A 54 -13.01 -0.39 -14.97
CA ASP A 54 -13.13 -1.67 -15.69
C ASP A 54 -11.89 -2.02 -16.52
N MET A 55 -11.00 -1.07 -16.77
CA MET A 55 -9.74 -1.30 -17.48
C MET A 55 -8.80 -2.19 -16.67
N GLU A 56 -8.11 -3.10 -17.34
CA GLU A 56 -7.15 -4.00 -16.70
C GLU A 56 -5.96 -3.24 -16.11
N SER A 57 -5.51 -2.18 -16.80
CA SER A 57 -4.47 -1.27 -16.32
C SER A 57 -4.82 -0.59 -14.99
N TYR A 58 -6.13 -0.35 -14.71
CA TYR A 58 -6.58 0.17 -13.41
C TYR A 58 -6.60 -0.91 -12.33
N LYS A 59 -7.04 -2.13 -12.66
CA LYS A 59 -7.23 -3.21 -11.69
C LYS A 59 -5.92 -3.80 -11.18
N GLU A 60 -4.94 -3.94 -12.08
CA GLU A 60 -3.68 -4.62 -11.80
C GLU A 60 -2.53 -3.65 -11.50
N GLU A 61 -1.55 -4.14 -10.77
CA GLU A 61 -0.31 -3.39 -10.50
C GLU A 61 0.63 -3.52 -11.71
N ILE A 62 0.81 -2.44 -12.46
CA ILE A 62 1.67 -2.41 -13.66
C ILE A 62 3.15 -2.57 -13.29
N PHE A 63 3.58 -1.97 -12.19
CA PHE A 63 4.96 -1.94 -11.72
C PHE A 63 5.94 -1.37 -12.77
N GLY A 64 5.58 -0.20 -13.31
CA GLY A 64 6.34 0.49 -14.34
C GLY A 64 6.04 2.00 -14.37
N PRO A 65 6.71 2.76 -15.26
CA PRO A 65 6.58 4.23 -15.32
C PRO A 65 5.27 4.63 -16.03
N VAL A 66 4.14 4.21 -15.50
CA VAL A 66 2.80 4.49 -16.02
C VAL A 66 1.98 5.18 -14.95
N LEU A 67 1.58 6.41 -15.21
CA LEU A 67 0.66 7.18 -14.38
C LEU A 67 -0.73 7.20 -15.03
N GLN A 68 -1.76 6.98 -14.24
CA GLN A 68 -3.14 6.91 -14.69
C GLN A 68 -3.99 7.95 -13.98
N MET A 69 -4.79 8.70 -14.75
CA MET A 69 -5.74 9.67 -14.24
C MET A 69 -7.15 9.10 -14.34
N VAL A 70 -7.78 8.93 -13.18
CA VAL A 70 -9.19 8.54 -13.05
C VAL A 70 -9.96 9.77 -12.56
N ARG A 71 -10.99 10.15 -13.28
CA ARG A 71 -11.78 11.35 -12.96
C ARG A 71 -12.96 10.98 -12.08
N ALA A 72 -13.03 11.55 -10.89
CA ALA A 72 -14.18 11.43 -10.01
C ALA A 72 -15.13 12.62 -10.20
N LYS A 73 -16.43 12.37 -10.25
CA LYS A 73 -17.47 13.42 -10.42
C LYS A 73 -17.65 14.26 -9.15
N ASP A 74 -17.40 13.66 -7.99
CA ASP A 74 -17.60 14.28 -6.67
C ASP A 74 -16.69 13.65 -5.61
N PHE A 75 -16.77 14.19 -4.39
CA PHE A 75 -16.00 13.71 -3.25
C PHE A 75 -16.34 12.27 -2.85
N GLU A 76 -17.61 11.88 -2.95
CA GLU A 76 -18.08 10.54 -2.60
C GLU A 76 -17.45 9.48 -3.52
N GLU A 77 -17.40 9.77 -4.80
CA GLU A 77 -16.75 8.91 -5.77
C GLU A 77 -15.22 8.87 -5.54
N ALA A 78 -14.59 10.01 -5.26
CA ALA A 78 -13.17 10.09 -4.97
C ALA A 78 -12.76 9.26 -3.74
N VAL A 79 -13.60 9.16 -2.70
CA VAL A 79 -13.42 8.26 -1.55
C VAL A 79 -13.67 6.80 -1.92
N SER A 80 -14.68 6.58 -2.77
CA SER A 80 -15.11 5.23 -3.15
C SER A 80 -14.08 4.50 -4.02
N LEU A 81 -13.44 5.19 -4.96
CA LEU A 81 -12.48 4.60 -5.91
C LEU A 81 -11.35 3.83 -5.19
N PRO A 82 -10.52 4.45 -4.35
CA PRO A 82 -9.46 3.73 -3.65
C PRO A 82 -10.01 2.73 -2.63
N SER A 83 -11.19 2.99 -2.05
CA SER A 83 -11.80 2.10 -1.06
C SER A 83 -12.25 0.78 -1.67
N LYS A 84 -12.77 0.80 -2.89
CA LYS A 84 -13.25 -0.39 -3.63
C LYS A 84 -12.14 -1.13 -4.37
N HIS A 85 -11.01 -0.50 -4.60
CA HIS A 85 -9.89 -1.12 -5.28
C HIS A 85 -9.39 -2.35 -4.50
N GLN A 86 -8.93 -3.39 -5.19
CA GLN A 86 -8.43 -4.61 -4.56
C GLN A 86 -7.15 -4.42 -3.74
N TYR A 87 -6.34 -3.44 -4.09
CA TYR A 87 -5.17 -3.02 -3.33
C TYR A 87 -5.48 -1.83 -2.42
N GLY A 88 -4.75 -1.70 -1.33
CA GLY A 88 -4.94 -0.64 -0.35
C GLY A 88 -3.67 -0.29 0.40
N ASN A 89 -2.59 -0.01 -0.32
CA ASN A 89 -1.32 0.35 0.29
C ASN A 89 -1.36 1.75 0.89
N GLY A 90 -1.51 2.77 0.06
CA GLY A 90 -1.56 4.14 0.53
C GLY A 90 -2.24 5.08 -0.46
N VAL A 91 -2.80 6.16 0.07
CA VAL A 91 -3.37 7.26 -0.70
C VAL A 91 -2.96 8.60 -0.11
N ALA A 92 -3.07 9.65 -0.92
CA ALA A 92 -2.90 11.02 -0.45
C ALA A 92 -4.07 11.89 -0.92
N ILE A 93 -4.49 12.82 -0.07
CA ILE A 93 -5.41 13.89 -0.43
C ILE A 93 -4.68 15.24 -0.37
N PHE A 94 -4.84 16.03 -1.41
CA PHE A 94 -4.33 17.40 -1.46
C PHE A 94 -5.49 18.37 -1.41
N THR A 95 -5.63 19.08 -0.32
CA THR A 95 -6.76 19.99 -0.10
C THR A 95 -6.43 21.07 0.92
N ARG A 96 -7.09 22.24 0.80
CA ARG A 96 -7.11 23.27 1.83
C ARG A 96 -8.32 23.15 2.76
N ASN A 97 -9.27 22.28 2.44
CA ASN A 97 -10.46 22.05 3.24
C ASN A 97 -10.21 21.00 4.31
N GLY A 98 -10.05 21.43 5.57
CA GLY A 98 -9.79 20.52 6.69
C GLY A 98 -10.95 19.55 6.99
N HIS A 99 -12.20 19.90 6.64
CA HIS A 99 -13.32 18.94 6.75
C HIS A 99 -13.17 17.82 5.74
N ALA A 100 -12.96 18.15 4.46
CA ALA A 100 -12.74 17.15 3.42
C ALA A 100 -11.55 16.23 3.74
N ALA A 101 -10.46 16.78 4.29
CA ALA A 101 -9.30 15.99 4.69
C ALA A 101 -9.63 14.96 5.78
N ARG A 102 -10.37 15.37 6.82
CA ARG A 102 -10.78 14.47 7.91
C ARG A 102 -11.77 13.41 7.44
N GLU A 103 -12.77 13.79 6.66
CA GLU A 103 -13.75 12.86 6.09
C GLU A 103 -13.07 11.83 5.20
N PHE A 104 -12.17 12.24 4.33
CA PHE A 104 -11.40 11.34 3.48
C PHE A 104 -10.59 10.35 4.31
N ALA A 105 -9.79 10.84 5.25
CA ALA A 105 -8.92 10.01 6.07
C ALA A 105 -9.68 9.00 6.94
N SER A 106 -10.88 9.36 7.44
CA SER A 106 -11.69 8.47 8.27
C SER A 106 -12.46 7.40 7.49
N ARG A 107 -12.75 7.66 6.20
CA ARG A 107 -13.66 6.84 5.39
C ARG A 107 -12.95 5.96 4.38
N VAL A 108 -11.76 6.36 3.92
CA VAL A 108 -11.02 5.61 2.91
C VAL A 108 -10.48 4.30 3.48
N ASN A 109 -10.66 3.20 2.73
CA ASN A 109 -10.27 1.84 3.15
C ASN A 109 -8.88 1.48 2.60
N VAL A 110 -7.84 2.07 3.19
CA VAL A 110 -6.43 1.81 2.84
C VAL A 110 -5.55 1.91 4.09
N GLY A 111 -4.36 1.31 4.03
CA GLY A 111 -3.46 1.22 5.19
C GLY A 111 -2.77 2.53 5.58
N MET A 112 -2.46 3.38 4.61
CA MET A 112 -1.75 4.65 4.85
C MET A 112 -2.47 5.81 4.17
N VAL A 113 -2.62 6.93 4.88
CA VAL A 113 -3.27 8.13 4.36
C VAL A 113 -2.39 9.36 4.57
N GLY A 114 -2.04 10.04 3.49
CA GLY A 114 -1.36 11.33 3.51
C GLY A 114 -2.34 12.48 3.35
N ILE A 115 -2.19 13.54 4.14
CA ILE A 115 -2.90 14.81 3.95
C ILE A 115 -1.86 15.85 3.54
N ASN A 116 -1.91 16.29 2.29
CA ASN A 116 -0.92 17.17 1.68
C ASN A 116 0.52 16.61 1.71
N VAL A 117 0.64 15.30 1.80
CA VAL A 117 1.90 14.53 1.73
C VAL A 117 1.76 13.48 0.64
N PRO A 118 2.60 13.48 -0.40
CA PRO A 118 2.41 12.62 -1.58
C PRO A 118 2.62 11.14 -1.30
N ILE A 119 3.54 10.79 -0.41
CA ILE A 119 3.87 9.39 -0.06
C ILE A 119 3.79 9.26 1.46
N PRO A 120 2.71 8.66 2.00
CA PRO A 120 2.42 8.65 3.43
C PRO A 120 3.18 7.56 4.19
N VAL A 121 4.43 7.31 3.85
CA VAL A 121 5.28 6.33 4.52
C VAL A 121 6.03 7.00 5.66
N PRO A 122 5.80 6.61 6.93
CA PRO A 122 6.52 7.16 8.06
C PRO A 122 7.94 6.57 8.18
N VAL A 123 8.71 7.05 9.15
CA VAL A 123 10.00 6.45 9.50
C VAL A 123 9.82 5.06 10.13
N ALA A 124 10.80 4.18 9.96
CA ALA A 124 10.68 2.73 10.22
C ALA A 124 10.40 2.32 11.68
N TYR A 125 10.49 3.22 12.66
CA TYR A 125 10.10 2.90 14.03
C TYR A 125 8.59 3.02 14.31
N HIS A 126 7.83 3.59 13.38
CA HIS A 126 6.37 3.53 13.38
C HIS A 126 5.89 2.31 12.61
N SER A 127 4.80 1.72 13.08
CA SER A 127 4.11 0.69 12.33
C SER A 127 3.43 1.29 11.11
N PHE A 128 3.58 0.67 9.94
CA PHE A 128 2.91 1.06 8.71
C PHE A 128 2.86 -0.11 7.73
N GLY A 129 1.85 -0.13 6.88
CA GLY A 129 1.71 -1.15 5.85
C GLY A 129 0.42 -1.01 5.06
N GLY A 130 0.24 -1.90 4.10
CA GLY A 130 -0.93 -1.96 3.23
C GLY A 130 -2.04 -2.82 3.81
N TRP A 131 -3.25 -2.50 3.42
CA TRP A 131 -4.45 -3.29 3.67
C TRP A 131 -4.87 -4.08 2.42
N LYS A 132 -5.88 -4.91 2.53
CA LYS A 132 -6.43 -5.72 1.45
C LYS A 132 -5.34 -6.59 0.81
N ARG A 133 -5.21 -6.62 -0.52
CA ARG A 133 -4.17 -7.40 -1.21
C ARG A 133 -2.77 -6.76 -1.17
N SER A 134 -2.63 -5.57 -0.59
CA SER A 134 -1.33 -4.91 -0.41
C SER A 134 -0.57 -5.34 0.85
N GLY A 135 -1.15 -6.16 1.70
CA GLY A 135 -0.50 -6.68 2.90
C GLY A 135 -0.97 -8.09 3.24
N PHE A 136 -0.16 -8.82 4.01
CA PHE A 136 -0.47 -10.16 4.51
C PHE A 136 -0.53 -10.15 6.04
N GLY A 137 -1.59 -10.75 6.59
CA GLY A 137 -1.81 -10.80 8.05
C GLY A 137 -2.46 -9.54 8.60
N ASP A 138 -2.56 -9.49 9.93
CA ASP A 138 -3.27 -8.44 10.66
C ASP A 138 -2.35 -7.40 11.29
N THR A 139 -1.03 -7.58 11.19
CA THR A 139 -0.01 -6.71 11.76
C THR A 139 1.04 -6.35 10.72
N ASP A 140 1.56 -5.13 10.82
CA ASP A 140 2.60 -4.65 9.95
C ASP A 140 3.99 -5.14 10.38
N GLN A 141 4.97 -5.04 9.48
CA GLN A 141 6.32 -5.58 9.66
C GLN A 141 7.29 -4.58 10.32
N TYR A 142 6.85 -3.37 10.61
CA TYR A 142 7.67 -2.27 11.11
C TYR A 142 7.28 -1.84 12.52
N GLY A 143 8.18 -1.11 13.19
CA GLY A 143 7.95 -0.63 14.54
C GLY A 143 7.78 -1.78 15.55
N MET A 144 7.02 -1.52 16.60
CA MET A 144 6.74 -2.53 17.65
C MET A 144 5.91 -3.71 17.14
N GLU A 145 5.10 -3.51 16.10
CA GLU A 145 4.34 -4.61 15.50
C GLU A 145 5.22 -5.60 14.77
N GLY A 146 6.33 -5.15 14.18
CA GLY A 146 7.30 -6.04 13.56
C GLY A 146 7.88 -7.07 14.54
N ILE A 147 8.08 -6.70 15.79
CA ILE A 147 8.50 -7.64 16.84
C ILE A 147 7.39 -8.70 17.07
N LYS A 148 6.14 -8.28 17.16
CA LYS A 148 5.00 -9.19 17.33
C LYS A 148 4.80 -10.09 16.12
N PHE A 149 5.02 -9.57 14.92
CA PHE A 149 4.92 -10.34 13.68
C PHE A 149 5.90 -11.52 13.63
N TRP A 150 7.15 -11.31 14.07
CA TRP A 150 8.22 -12.31 14.02
C TRP A 150 8.35 -13.16 15.28
N THR A 151 7.59 -12.88 16.34
CA THR A 151 7.69 -13.56 17.63
C THR A 151 6.35 -14.14 18.09
N LYS A 152 6.42 -15.01 19.08
CA LYS A 152 5.25 -15.56 19.75
C LYS A 152 5.29 -15.24 21.23
N VAL A 153 4.15 -14.86 21.79
CA VAL A 153 4.01 -14.65 23.22
C VAL A 153 3.88 -16.00 23.91
N LYS A 154 4.77 -16.28 24.86
CA LYS A 154 4.64 -17.43 25.76
C LYS A 154 4.22 -16.93 27.15
N LYS A 155 3.11 -17.43 27.67
CA LYS A 155 2.67 -17.20 29.04
C LYS A 155 3.17 -18.33 29.92
N ILE A 156 3.83 -18.01 31.03
CA ILE A 156 4.29 -18.96 32.03
C ILE A 156 3.66 -18.53 33.34
N THR A 157 2.86 -19.41 33.91
CA THR A 157 2.32 -19.23 35.26
C THR A 157 3.01 -20.27 36.14
N ALA A 158 3.71 -19.82 37.16
CA ALA A 158 4.44 -20.67 38.06
C ALA A 158 4.03 -20.39 39.51
N ARG A 159 3.96 -21.40 40.29
CA ARG A 159 3.81 -21.34 41.76
C ARG A 159 4.86 -22.23 42.40
N TRP A 160 5.57 -21.69 43.34
CA TRP A 160 6.55 -22.45 44.14
C TRP A 160 5.94 -22.76 45.48
N PRO A 161 5.63 -24.06 45.78
CA PRO A 161 5.17 -24.45 47.11
C PRO A 161 6.25 -24.10 48.20
N ASP A 162 5.81 -23.58 49.29
CA ASP A 162 6.70 -23.15 50.39
C ASP A 162 7.20 -24.29 51.30
N GLY A 163 6.95 -25.55 50.90
CA GLY A 163 7.41 -26.73 51.62
C GLY A 163 6.66 -27.03 52.91
N SER A 164 5.50 -26.44 53.13
CA SER A 164 4.65 -26.74 54.29
C SER A 164 4.37 -28.23 54.39
N PRO A 165 4.58 -28.85 55.56
CA PRO A 165 4.40 -30.32 55.76
C PRO A 165 2.96 -30.82 55.49
N ASP A 166 2.01 -29.92 55.52
CA ASP A 166 0.58 -30.27 55.47
C ASP A 166 0.01 -30.37 54.04
N GLY A 167 0.80 -30.04 53.01
CA GLY A 167 0.46 -30.28 51.61
C GLY A 167 -0.85 -29.66 51.10
N THR A 168 -1.60 -29.03 51.99
CA THR A 168 -2.98 -28.58 51.72
C THR A 168 -3.12 -27.40 50.77
N ASN A 169 -2.06 -26.66 50.53
CA ASN A 169 -2.05 -25.44 49.67
C ASN A 169 -1.28 -25.57 48.35
N ALA A 170 -0.74 -26.74 48.03
CA ALA A 170 0.14 -26.94 46.90
C ALA A 170 -0.50 -26.67 45.53
N PHE A 171 -1.82 -26.84 45.41
CA PHE A 171 -2.55 -26.78 44.13
C PHE A 171 -3.73 -25.80 44.11
N ILE A 172 -3.84 -24.88 45.05
CA ILE A 172 -4.90 -23.86 45.02
C ILE A 172 -4.53 -22.77 44.03
N ILE A 173 -5.36 -22.58 43.00
CA ILE A 173 -5.24 -21.48 42.08
C ILE A 173 -5.67 -20.19 42.80
N PRO A 174 -4.83 -19.15 42.89
CA PRO A 174 -5.25 -17.89 43.49
C PRO A 174 -6.41 -17.31 42.69
N THR A 175 -7.55 -17.14 43.31
CA THR A 175 -8.66 -16.36 42.77
C THR A 175 -8.51 -14.94 43.24
N MET A 176 -8.70 -13.96 42.34
CA MET A 176 -8.79 -12.56 42.75
C MET A 176 -10.06 -12.40 43.59
N GLY A 177 -9.87 -12.05 44.84
CA GLY A 177 -10.92 -11.65 45.78
C GLY A 177 -11.30 -10.17 45.58
#